data_505be67ff629c0f823ba17ef77a6334d
#
_entry.id   505be67ff629c0f823ba17ef77a6334d
#
_cell.length_a   1.000
_cell.length_b   1.000
_cell.length_c   1.000
_cell.angle_alpha   90.00
_cell.angle_beta   90.00
_cell.angle_gamma   90.00
#
_symmetry.space_group_name_H-M   'P 1'
#
loop_
_entity.id
_entity.type
_entity.pdbx_description
1 polymer ?
#
loop_
_entity_poly.entity_id
_entity_poly.type
_entity_poly.pdbx_seq_one_letter_code
_entity_poly.pdbx_strand_id
1 'polypeptide(L)'
;MKMTKYLSLLLGILPTAPLCAQWELNEADGYRLIVVTDRPDALYARGDEICFIVTLEKDGAPVSGDRVAWCVTKDTWDPKTEGQVAMRDGKAVLGGNVLHEPGFFQCMARYATPQGTELHAMAGAAVDPEQIAPSMPEPKDFMSYWKREIKKQAKIPMNIRVTRVPYPEDPSVEMFDIQADCQAGNFSACYAYPKGAADKSLPALVTLNGAGVKSSRLYWAAYWAKDGLCVLDFNVHGLPNGRPDSYYRQLEEGE
;
A
#
# COMPACT_ATOMS: atom_id res chain seq x y z
N MET A 1 54.74 24.09 -18.82
CA MET A 1 53.88 22.91 -19.02
C MET A 1 53.02 22.76 -17.78
N LYS A 2 51.76 23.29 -17.82
CA LYS A 2 50.83 23.34 -16.67
C LYS A 2 49.95 22.11 -16.74
N MET A 3 50.03 21.24 -15.71
CA MET A 3 49.12 20.11 -15.54
C MET A 3 47.84 20.61 -14.86
N THR A 4 46.74 20.56 -15.57
CA THR A 4 45.38 20.83 -15.05
C THR A 4 44.85 19.56 -14.40
N LYS A 5 44.57 19.63 -13.08
CA LYS A 5 43.92 18.55 -12.32
C LYS A 5 42.42 18.62 -12.57
N TYR A 6 41.87 17.56 -13.16
CA TYR A 6 40.42 17.35 -13.21
C TYR A 6 39.94 16.75 -11.86
N LEU A 7 39.12 17.52 -11.17
CA LEU A 7 38.39 17.08 -9.96
C LEU A 7 37.09 16.44 -10.42
N SER A 8 37.03 15.10 -10.43
CA SER A 8 35.79 14.36 -10.70
C SER A 8 34.90 14.41 -9.49
N LEU A 9 33.78 15.12 -9.63
CA LEU A 9 32.70 15.15 -8.64
C LEU A 9 31.87 13.85 -8.79
N LEU A 10 32.09 12.88 -7.92
CA LEU A 10 31.22 11.70 -7.78
C LEU A 10 29.92 12.15 -7.10
N LEU A 11 28.89 12.38 -7.89
CA LEU A 11 27.51 12.46 -7.38
C LEU A 11 27.10 11.05 -6.98
N GLY A 12 27.11 10.75 -5.69
CA GLY A 12 26.53 9.52 -5.15
C GLY A 12 25.01 9.56 -5.34
N ILE A 13 24.50 8.70 -6.21
CA ILE A 13 23.09 8.39 -6.29
C ILE A 13 22.77 7.57 -5.04
N LEU A 14 22.17 8.21 -4.04
CA LEU A 14 21.56 7.51 -2.91
C LEU A 14 20.40 6.65 -3.45
N PRO A 15 20.31 5.36 -3.09
CA PRO A 15 19.17 4.55 -3.48
C PRO A 15 17.93 5.16 -2.83
N THR A 16 16.99 5.63 -3.63
CA THR A 16 15.67 6.01 -3.16
C THR A 16 14.95 4.73 -2.72
N ALA A 17 14.91 4.48 -1.42
CA ALA A 17 14.04 3.45 -0.86
C ALA A 17 12.60 3.73 -1.29
N PRO A 18 11.79 2.71 -1.59
CA PRO A 18 10.41 2.91 -2.01
C PRO A 18 9.64 3.67 -0.92
N LEU A 19 8.96 4.72 -1.33
CA LEU A 19 8.24 5.68 -0.45
C LEU A 19 7.31 4.98 0.58
N CYS A 20 6.79 3.79 0.27
CA CYS A 20 5.90 3.03 1.16
C CYS A 20 6.58 2.42 2.40
N ALA A 21 7.89 2.22 2.40
CA ALA A 21 8.61 1.64 3.54
C ALA A 21 8.96 2.67 4.62
N GLN A 22 8.84 3.97 4.34
CA GLN A 22 9.21 5.04 5.27
C GLN A 22 8.11 5.47 6.25
N TRP A 23 6.87 5.01 6.06
CA TRP A 23 5.71 5.47 6.84
C TRP A 23 5.48 4.69 8.14
N GLU A 24 6.20 3.60 8.37
CA GLU A 24 6.02 2.72 9.53
C GLU A 24 7.08 2.92 10.63
N LEU A 25 8.11 3.73 10.39
CA LEU A 25 9.17 3.92 11.38
C LEU A 25 8.75 5.00 12.38
N ASN A 26 8.03 4.62 13.42
CA ASN A 26 7.61 5.53 14.49
C ASN A 26 8.45 5.38 15.77
N GLU A 27 9.43 4.48 15.79
CA GLU A 27 10.31 4.25 16.92
C GLU A 27 11.73 3.92 16.46
N ALA A 28 12.72 4.69 16.92
CA ALA A 28 14.14 4.43 16.74
C ALA A 28 14.97 5.27 17.74
N ASP A 29 16.21 4.85 17.98
CA ASP A 29 17.17 5.57 18.83
C ASP A 29 16.64 5.85 20.26
N GLY A 30 15.72 5.00 20.76
CA GLY A 30 15.00 5.20 22.01
C GLY A 30 13.87 6.24 21.92
N TYR A 31 13.68 6.92 20.80
CA TYR A 31 12.56 7.82 20.58
C TYR A 31 11.35 7.09 20.02
N ARG A 32 10.16 7.53 20.42
CA ARG A 32 8.88 7.06 19.89
C ARG A 32 7.98 8.24 19.59
N LEU A 33 7.50 8.32 18.35
CA LEU A 33 6.57 9.34 17.86
C LEU A 33 5.18 8.70 17.66
N ILE A 34 4.13 9.33 18.19
CA ILE A 34 2.75 8.84 18.07
C ILE A 34 1.87 10.00 17.65
N VAL A 35 0.90 9.75 16.79
CA VAL A 35 -0.21 10.65 16.47
C VAL A 35 -1.51 9.93 16.68
N VAL A 36 -2.46 10.56 17.36
CA VAL A 36 -3.84 10.07 17.52
C VAL A 36 -4.80 11.23 17.40
N THR A 37 -6.08 10.92 17.22
CA THR A 37 -7.17 11.92 17.34
C THR A 37 -7.59 12.09 18.80
N ASP A 38 -8.26 13.21 19.12
CA ASP A 38 -8.85 13.45 20.44
C ASP A 38 -10.04 12.51 20.74
N ARG A 39 -10.63 11.86 19.69
CA ARG A 39 -11.66 10.84 19.83
C ARG A 39 -11.07 9.45 19.52
N PRO A 40 -11.27 8.46 20.39
CA PRO A 40 -10.72 7.11 20.19
C PRO A 40 -11.21 6.38 18.93
N ASP A 41 -12.45 6.68 18.49
CA ASP A 41 -13.07 6.12 17.29
C ASP A 41 -12.72 6.89 16.01
N ALA A 42 -12.09 8.06 16.16
CA ALA A 42 -11.74 8.97 15.07
C ALA A 42 -12.93 9.38 14.18
N LEU A 43 -14.16 9.34 14.73
CA LEU A 43 -15.40 9.69 14.02
C LEU A 43 -15.93 11.05 14.48
N TYR A 44 -16.30 11.88 13.52
CA TYR A 44 -16.73 13.25 13.70
C TYR A 44 -17.95 13.55 12.84
N ALA A 45 -18.79 14.49 13.30
CA ALA A 45 -19.83 15.08 12.48
C ALA A 45 -19.30 16.32 11.72
N ARG A 46 -19.97 16.70 10.65
CA ARG A 46 -19.66 17.95 9.93
C ARG A 46 -19.76 19.15 10.85
N GLY A 47 -18.74 19.98 10.83
CA GLY A 47 -18.62 21.16 11.68
C GLY A 47 -17.98 20.91 13.04
N ASP A 48 -17.72 19.66 13.42
CA ASP A 48 -16.92 19.36 14.62
C ASP A 48 -15.47 19.83 14.43
N GLU A 49 -14.88 20.34 15.50
CA GLU A 49 -13.44 20.58 15.55
C GLU A 49 -12.71 19.24 15.78
N ILE A 50 -11.69 19.01 15.00
CA ILE A 50 -10.84 17.81 15.07
C ILE A 50 -9.49 18.20 15.59
N CYS A 51 -9.04 17.55 16.65
CA CYS A 51 -7.71 17.74 17.22
C CYS A 51 -6.87 16.48 17.02
N PHE A 52 -5.65 16.66 16.51
CA PHE A 52 -4.64 15.61 16.52
C PHE A 52 -3.69 15.81 17.67
N ILE A 53 -3.42 14.76 18.42
CA ILE A 53 -2.52 14.76 19.57
C ILE A 53 -1.23 14.05 19.13
N VAL A 54 -0.15 14.82 19.12
CA VAL A 54 1.20 14.31 18.83
C VAL A 54 1.87 14.03 20.16
N THR A 55 2.46 12.84 20.29
CA THR A 55 3.24 12.44 21.48
C THR A 55 4.66 12.08 21.04
N LEU A 56 5.67 12.58 21.77
CA LEU A 56 7.08 12.26 21.58
C LEU A 56 7.68 11.82 22.91
N GLU A 57 8.24 10.62 22.93
CA GLU A 57 8.88 10.02 24.09
C GLU A 57 10.33 9.67 23.79
N LYS A 58 11.18 9.66 24.82
CA LYS A 58 12.55 9.14 24.78
C LYS A 58 12.70 8.13 25.94
N ASP A 59 12.99 6.86 25.60
CA ASP A 59 13.13 5.77 26.57
C ASP A 59 11.93 5.68 27.53
N GLY A 60 10.71 5.94 27.03
CA GLY A 60 9.45 5.95 27.76
C GLY A 60 9.18 7.23 28.57
N ALA A 61 10.06 8.23 28.54
CA ALA A 61 9.87 9.52 29.20
C ALA A 61 9.42 10.63 28.20
N PRO A 62 8.55 11.56 28.61
CA PRO A 62 8.10 12.64 27.74
C PRO A 62 9.25 13.59 27.35
N VAL A 63 9.32 13.98 26.08
CA VAL A 63 10.31 14.94 25.56
C VAL A 63 9.71 16.35 25.53
N SER A 64 10.44 17.34 26.06
CA SER A 64 10.05 18.76 26.03
C SER A 64 11.09 19.61 25.34
N GLY A 65 10.63 20.65 24.63
CA GLY A 65 11.49 21.63 23.96
C GLY A 65 11.80 21.28 22.49
N ASP A 66 11.79 20.01 22.12
CA ASP A 66 12.00 19.57 20.74
C ASP A 66 10.84 19.99 19.85
N ARG A 67 11.10 20.09 18.56
CA ARG A 67 10.10 20.46 17.56
C ARG A 67 9.77 19.27 16.65
N VAL A 68 8.49 19.04 16.46
CA VAL A 68 7.95 18.04 15.53
C VAL A 68 7.36 18.77 14.33
N ALA A 69 7.75 18.38 13.14
CA ALA A 69 7.12 18.83 11.90
C ALA A 69 5.80 18.08 11.70
N TRP A 70 4.78 18.78 11.23
CA TRP A 70 3.47 18.18 10.99
C TRP A 70 2.84 18.72 9.70
N CYS A 71 1.93 17.91 9.15
CA CYS A 71 1.13 18.26 8.01
C CYS A 71 -0.26 17.63 8.17
N VAL A 72 -1.31 18.43 8.00
CA VAL A 72 -2.70 17.97 7.94
C VAL A 72 -3.24 18.20 6.53
N THR A 73 -3.79 17.17 5.92
CA THR A 73 -4.38 17.20 4.57
C THR A 73 -5.82 16.74 4.62
N LYS A 74 -6.66 17.26 3.71
CA LYS A 74 -7.97 16.72 3.41
C LYS A 74 -7.82 15.62 2.35
N ASP A 75 -8.41 14.44 2.60
CA ASP A 75 -8.44 13.31 1.65
C ASP A 75 -7.06 12.97 1.07
N THR A 76 -5.98 13.17 1.87
CA THR A 76 -4.56 12.98 1.52
C THR A 76 -3.97 14.00 0.53
N TRP A 77 -4.74 15.01 0.10
CA TRP A 77 -4.34 16.03 -0.88
C TRP A 77 -4.48 17.45 -0.32
N ASP A 78 -5.19 18.31 -1.01
CA ASP A 78 -5.45 19.70 -0.63
C ASP A 78 -6.88 19.89 -0.07
N PRO A 79 -7.12 20.87 0.79
CA PRO A 79 -6.15 21.82 1.33
C PRO A 79 -5.16 21.16 2.29
N LYS A 80 -3.93 21.69 2.31
CA LYS A 80 -2.84 21.26 3.17
C LYS A 80 -2.48 22.38 4.15
N THR A 81 -2.41 22.05 5.42
CA THR A 81 -1.79 22.89 6.46
C THR A 81 -0.59 22.17 7.03
N GLU A 82 0.50 22.91 7.24
CA GLU A 82 1.73 22.31 7.77
C GLU A 82 2.48 23.29 8.65
N GLY A 83 3.37 22.78 9.48
CA GLY A 83 4.17 23.59 10.36
C GLY A 83 5.08 22.77 11.26
N GLN A 84 5.58 23.42 12.27
CA GLN A 84 6.34 22.82 13.36
C GLN A 84 5.73 23.22 14.69
N VAL A 85 5.64 22.26 15.61
CA VAL A 85 5.14 22.49 16.97
C VAL A 85 6.19 22.08 17.99
N ALA A 86 6.34 22.89 19.04
CA ALA A 86 7.21 22.54 20.17
C ALA A 86 6.49 21.58 21.11
N MET A 87 7.16 20.52 21.50
CA MET A 87 6.65 19.54 22.47
C MET A 87 6.69 20.11 23.88
N ARG A 88 5.61 19.92 24.63
CA ARG A 88 5.48 20.28 26.06
C ARG A 88 5.03 19.04 26.83
N ASP A 89 5.84 18.61 27.77
CA ASP A 89 5.60 17.36 28.51
C ASP A 89 5.28 16.18 27.58
N GLY A 90 6.07 16.06 26.49
CA GLY A 90 5.93 15.01 25.49
C GLY A 90 4.72 15.12 24.58
N LYS A 91 3.95 16.22 24.62
CA LYS A 91 2.71 16.36 23.85
C LYS A 91 2.61 17.68 23.09
N ALA A 92 1.89 17.65 21.98
CA ALA A 92 1.39 18.82 21.27
C ALA A 92 -0.01 18.51 20.71
N VAL A 93 -0.87 19.55 20.64
CA VAL A 93 -2.22 19.45 20.10
C VAL A 93 -2.31 20.31 18.84
N LEU A 94 -2.78 19.73 17.76
CA LEU A 94 -2.99 20.36 16.46
C LEU A 94 -4.50 20.47 16.22
N GLY A 95 -5.09 21.59 16.67
CA GLY A 95 -6.52 21.87 16.55
C GLY A 95 -6.86 22.75 15.35
N GLY A 96 -8.14 23.16 15.29
CA GLY A 96 -8.67 24.05 14.26
C GLY A 96 -8.98 23.37 12.92
N ASN A 97 -8.99 22.05 12.88
CA ASN A 97 -9.35 21.30 11.67
C ASN A 97 -10.87 21.04 11.65
N VAL A 98 -11.58 21.63 10.68
CA VAL A 98 -13.04 21.50 10.55
C VAL A 98 -13.39 21.15 9.10
N LEU A 99 -14.23 20.13 8.90
CA LEU A 99 -14.86 19.86 7.60
C LEU A 99 -16.37 20.16 7.68
N HIS A 100 -16.87 20.83 6.65
CA HIS A 100 -18.31 21.10 6.46
C HIS A 100 -18.96 20.16 5.44
N GLU A 101 -18.21 19.20 4.94
CA GLU A 101 -18.65 18.16 4.02
C GLU A 101 -18.08 16.80 4.48
N PRO A 102 -18.70 15.67 4.09
CA PRO A 102 -18.13 14.36 4.36
C PRO A 102 -16.74 14.19 3.76
N GLY A 103 -15.84 13.51 4.48
CA GLY A 103 -14.47 13.31 4.01
C GLY A 103 -13.54 12.91 5.14
N PHE A 104 -12.24 13.03 4.88
CA PHE A 104 -11.22 12.62 5.84
C PHE A 104 -10.16 13.70 6.03
N PHE A 105 -9.69 13.88 7.26
CA PHE A 105 -8.40 14.49 7.51
C PHE A 105 -7.34 13.42 7.78
N GLN A 106 -6.13 13.68 7.31
CA GLN A 106 -4.94 12.92 7.66
C GLN A 106 -3.91 13.87 8.26
N CYS A 107 -3.43 13.55 9.47
CA CYS A 107 -2.30 14.21 10.09
C CYS A 107 -1.06 13.32 9.98
N MET A 108 0.03 13.88 9.47
CA MET A 108 1.35 13.27 9.48
C MET A 108 2.29 14.09 10.34
N ALA A 109 3.03 13.42 11.22
CA ALA A 109 4.08 14.04 12.02
C ALA A 109 5.44 13.43 11.69
N ARG A 110 6.50 14.24 11.73
CA ARG A 110 7.88 13.81 11.47
C ARG A 110 8.81 14.41 12.53
N TYR A 111 9.73 13.58 12.99
CA TYR A 111 10.75 13.99 13.95
C TYR A 111 12.10 13.37 13.56
N ALA A 112 13.14 14.20 13.43
CA ALA A 112 14.50 13.74 13.24
C ALA A 112 15.18 13.57 14.60
N THR A 113 15.62 12.35 14.90
CA THR A 113 16.37 12.09 16.15
C THR A 113 17.74 12.80 16.10
N PRO A 114 18.38 13.05 17.25
CA PRO A 114 19.76 13.57 17.26
C PRO A 114 20.77 12.69 16.52
N GLN A 115 20.48 11.42 16.31
CA GLN A 115 21.29 10.47 15.54
C GLN A 115 21.05 10.55 14.03
N GLY A 116 20.05 11.35 13.60
CA GLY A 116 19.72 11.57 12.20
C GLY A 116 18.67 10.61 11.63
N THR A 117 18.07 9.74 12.46
CA THR A 117 16.96 8.88 12.03
C THR A 117 15.67 9.70 11.97
N GLU A 118 14.92 9.63 10.86
CA GLU A 118 13.64 10.29 10.71
C GLU A 118 12.49 9.37 11.12
N LEU A 119 11.74 9.76 12.15
CA LEU A 119 10.53 9.08 12.61
C LEU A 119 9.30 9.66 11.92
N HIS A 120 8.34 8.81 11.62
CA HIS A 120 7.07 9.14 11.00
C HIS A 120 5.91 8.54 11.80
N ALA A 121 4.88 9.34 12.05
CA ALA A 121 3.63 8.87 12.64
C ALA A 121 2.44 9.51 11.93
N MET A 122 1.31 8.81 11.89
CA MET A 122 0.15 9.23 11.11
C MET A 122 -1.14 8.85 11.83
N ALA A 123 -2.15 9.72 11.72
CA ALA A 123 -3.52 9.43 12.15
C ALA A 123 -4.53 9.98 11.13
N GLY A 124 -5.66 9.32 11.00
CA GLY A 124 -6.80 9.76 10.21
C GLY A 124 -7.99 10.13 11.09
N ALA A 125 -8.82 11.07 10.62
CA ALA A 125 -10.11 11.40 11.20
C ALA A 125 -11.17 11.38 10.10
N ALA A 126 -12.31 10.73 10.35
CA ALA A 126 -13.41 10.60 9.40
C ALA A 126 -14.58 11.50 9.82
N VAL A 127 -15.09 12.29 8.88
CA VAL A 127 -16.23 13.18 9.07
C VAL A 127 -17.40 12.66 8.24
N ASP A 128 -18.49 12.26 8.92
CA ASP A 128 -19.70 11.69 8.30
C ASP A 128 -19.38 10.68 7.16
N PRO A 129 -18.50 9.68 7.33
CA PRO A 129 -18.00 8.86 6.23
C PRO A 129 -19.10 8.08 5.51
N GLU A 130 -20.18 7.73 6.19
CA GLU A 130 -21.34 7.06 5.60
C GLU A 130 -22.15 7.96 4.66
N GLN A 131 -21.91 9.27 4.69
CA GLN A 131 -22.59 10.25 3.84
C GLN A 131 -21.77 10.64 2.60
N ILE A 132 -20.61 10.03 2.40
CA ILE A 132 -19.80 10.22 1.18
C ILE A 132 -20.60 9.66 0.01
N ALA A 133 -20.99 10.56 -0.88
CA ALA A 133 -21.68 10.17 -2.09
C ALA A 133 -20.71 9.62 -3.13
N PRO A 134 -21.14 8.64 -3.96
CA PRO A 134 -20.36 8.23 -5.12
C PRO A 134 -20.01 9.42 -6.01
N SER A 135 -18.79 9.49 -6.51
CA SER A 135 -18.35 10.56 -7.44
C SER A 135 -19.11 10.55 -8.77
N MET A 136 -19.62 9.40 -9.15
CA MET A 136 -20.48 9.20 -10.32
C MET A 136 -21.64 8.27 -9.98
N PRO A 137 -22.83 8.49 -10.52
CA PRO A 137 -23.93 7.55 -10.34
C PRO A 137 -23.63 6.21 -11.00
N GLU A 138 -24.14 5.13 -10.40
CA GLU A 138 -24.05 3.80 -11.03
C GLU A 138 -24.71 3.84 -12.42
N PRO A 139 -24.03 3.32 -13.47
CA PRO A 139 -24.63 3.20 -14.79
C PRO A 139 -25.92 2.37 -14.75
N LYS A 140 -26.97 2.83 -15.44
CA LYS A 140 -28.30 2.18 -15.41
C LYS A 140 -28.27 0.70 -15.84
N ASP A 141 -27.32 0.33 -16.65
CA ASP A 141 -27.14 -1.03 -17.17
C ASP A 141 -26.04 -1.83 -16.45
N PHE A 142 -25.47 -1.33 -15.35
CA PHE A 142 -24.33 -1.98 -14.65
C PHE A 142 -24.60 -3.47 -14.38
N MET A 143 -25.68 -3.76 -13.66
CA MET A 143 -26.00 -5.15 -13.33
C MET A 143 -26.36 -6.01 -14.55
N SER A 144 -27.05 -5.44 -15.55
CA SER A 144 -27.41 -6.15 -16.77
C SER A 144 -26.20 -6.39 -17.67
N TYR A 145 -25.26 -5.46 -17.73
CA TYR A 145 -23.98 -5.60 -18.41
C TYR A 145 -23.20 -6.80 -17.82
N TRP A 146 -22.94 -6.80 -16.53
CA TRP A 146 -22.16 -7.86 -15.88
C TRP A 146 -22.85 -9.23 -15.96
N LYS A 147 -24.16 -9.30 -15.79
CA LYS A 147 -24.91 -10.56 -15.99
C LYS A 147 -24.75 -11.12 -17.41
N ARG A 148 -24.70 -10.24 -18.41
CA ARG A 148 -24.48 -10.63 -19.81
C ARG A 148 -23.05 -11.14 -20.03
N GLU A 149 -22.06 -10.44 -19.49
CA GLU A 149 -20.64 -10.83 -19.64
C GLU A 149 -20.34 -12.16 -18.93
N ILE A 150 -20.85 -12.35 -17.72
CA ILE A 150 -20.76 -13.63 -16.99
C ILE A 150 -21.37 -14.77 -17.81
N LYS A 151 -22.54 -14.55 -18.43
CA LYS A 151 -23.18 -15.56 -19.29
C LYS A 151 -22.37 -15.88 -20.57
N LYS A 152 -21.65 -14.89 -21.12
CA LYS A 152 -20.74 -15.14 -22.25
C LYS A 152 -19.53 -15.96 -21.79
N GLN A 153 -18.91 -15.57 -20.69
CA GLN A 153 -17.78 -16.31 -20.11
C GLN A 153 -18.13 -17.77 -19.79
N ALA A 154 -19.31 -18.02 -19.22
CA ALA A 154 -19.76 -19.36 -18.86
C ALA A 154 -19.90 -20.34 -20.06
N LYS A 155 -19.90 -19.81 -21.29
CA LYS A 155 -19.94 -20.62 -22.52
C LYS A 155 -18.55 -21.05 -23.00
N ILE A 156 -17.51 -20.50 -22.45
CA ILE A 156 -16.13 -20.77 -22.85
C ILE A 156 -15.56 -21.84 -21.94
N PRO A 157 -15.16 -23.01 -22.45
CA PRO A 157 -14.44 -24.00 -21.67
C PRO A 157 -13.13 -23.40 -21.13
N MET A 158 -12.88 -23.53 -19.86
CA MET A 158 -11.69 -22.92 -19.24
C MET A 158 -10.37 -23.55 -19.67
N ASN A 159 -10.38 -24.83 -20.12
CA ASN A 159 -9.19 -25.56 -20.58
C ASN A 159 -7.96 -25.28 -19.69
N ILE A 160 -8.11 -25.50 -18.38
CA ILE A 160 -7.09 -25.14 -17.37
C ILE A 160 -5.80 -25.93 -17.63
N ARG A 161 -4.70 -25.21 -17.74
CA ARG A 161 -3.34 -25.72 -17.86
C ARG A 161 -2.57 -25.37 -16.60
N VAL A 162 -2.00 -26.38 -15.93
CA VAL A 162 -1.29 -26.26 -14.66
C VAL A 162 0.15 -26.71 -14.89
N THR A 163 1.11 -25.83 -14.62
CA THR A 163 2.53 -26.13 -14.71
C THR A 163 3.22 -25.85 -13.40
N ARG A 164 3.92 -26.83 -12.84
CA ARG A 164 4.66 -26.63 -11.60
C ARG A 164 5.82 -25.67 -11.83
N VAL A 165 5.95 -24.67 -10.94
CA VAL A 165 7.05 -23.70 -10.95
C VAL A 165 7.97 -24.01 -9.78
N PRO A 166 9.28 -24.25 -9.97
CA PRO A 166 10.22 -24.35 -8.88
C PRO A 166 10.28 -23.04 -8.09
N TYR A 167 10.22 -23.14 -6.77
CA TYR A 167 10.34 -21.99 -5.87
C TYR A 167 11.31 -22.33 -4.73
N PRO A 168 12.64 -22.28 -5.01
CA PRO A 168 13.68 -22.70 -4.06
C PRO A 168 13.83 -21.76 -2.85
N GLU A 169 13.32 -20.53 -2.95
CA GLU A 169 13.33 -19.52 -1.89
C GLU A 169 12.54 -19.95 -0.65
N ASP A 170 11.49 -20.75 -0.86
CA ASP A 170 10.72 -21.36 0.23
C ASP A 170 10.26 -22.76 -0.14
N PRO A 171 10.97 -23.82 0.29
CA PRO A 171 10.62 -25.20 -0.03
C PRO A 171 9.38 -25.74 0.71
N SER A 172 8.82 -24.97 1.65
CA SER A 172 7.57 -25.30 2.35
C SER A 172 6.32 -25.02 1.52
N VAL A 173 6.47 -24.33 0.39
CA VAL A 173 5.37 -23.94 -0.50
C VAL A 173 5.45 -24.70 -1.83
N GLU A 174 4.31 -25.15 -2.34
CA GLU A 174 4.16 -25.60 -3.72
C GLU A 174 3.61 -24.48 -4.60
N MET A 175 4.20 -24.32 -5.79
CA MET A 175 3.93 -23.21 -6.70
C MET A 175 3.61 -23.73 -8.11
N PHE A 176 2.60 -23.10 -8.76
CA PHE A 176 2.14 -23.46 -10.07
C PHE A 176 1.82 -22.22 -10.92
N ASP A 177 2.15 -22.29 -12.20
CA ASP A 177 1.60 -21.40 -13.22
C ASP A 177 0.27 -21.97 -13.70
N ILE A 178 -0.76 -21.14 -13.67
CA ILE A 178 -2.11 -21.46 -14.12
C ILE A 178 -2.43 -20.62 -15.34
N GLN A 179 -2.77 -21.30 -16.43
CA GLN A 179 -3.27 -20.68 -17.65
C GLN A 179 -4.65 -21.24 -17.94
N ALA A 180 -5.58 -20.41 -18.36
CA ALA A 180 -6.93 -20.84 -18.74
C ALA A 180 -7.49 -19.97 -19.85
N ASP A 181 -8.48 -20.52 -20.59
CA ASP A 181 -9.14 -19.78 -21.64
C ASP A 181 -10.27 -18.93 -21.06
N CYS A 182 -10.41 -17.69 -21.54
CA CYS A 182 -11.48 -16.79 -21.16
C CYS A 182 -11.94 -15.92 -22.33
N GLN A 183 -13.00 -15.12 -22.13
CA GLN A 183 -13.58 -14.28 -23.17
C GLN A 183 -12.56 -13.28 -23.75
N ALA A 184 -11.65 -12.77 -22.94
CA ALA A 184 -10.59 -11.85 -23.34
C ALA A 184 -9.36 -12.52 -23.97
N GLY A 185 -9.38 -13.86 -24.11
CA GLY A 185 -8.31 -14.67 -24.69
C GLY A 185 -7.67 -15.61 -23.67
N ASN A 186 -6.84 -15.12 -22.77
CA ASN A 186 -6.14 -15.94 -21.78
C ASN A 186 -6.34 -15.39 -20.36
N PHE A 187 -6.47 -16.31 -19.41
CA PHE A 187 -6.34 -16.07 -17.99
C PHE A 187 -4.99 -16.60 -17.52
N SER A 188 -4.25 -15.83 -16.76
CA SER A 188 -2.93 -16.18 -16.26
C SER A 188 -2.84 -15.88 -14.78
N ALA A 189 -2.36 -16.83 -13.98
CA ALA A 189 -2.22 -16.70 -12.54
C ALA A 189 -1.04 -17.51 -12.00
N CYS A 190 -0.55 -17.13 -10.83
CA CYS A 190 0.28 -17.94 -9.97
C CYS A 190 -0.60 -18.56 -8.88
N TYR A 191 -0.50 -19.87 -8.68
CA TYR A 191 -1.19 -20.59 -7.60
C TYR A 191 -0.19 -21.18 -6.63
N ALA A 192 -0.39 -20.96 -5.34
CA ALA A 192 0.49 -21.45 -4.30
C ALA A 192 -0.27 -21.98 -3.09
N TYR A 193 0.28 -23.00 -2.41
CA TYR A 193 -0.26 -23.54 -1.17
C TYR A 193 0.84 -24.23 -0.34
N PRO A 194 0.66 -24.44 0.98
CA PRO A 194 1.60 -25.17 1.82
C PRO A 194 1.81 -26.59 1.33
N LYS A 195 3.05 -27.02 1.22
CA LYS A 195 3.41 -28.38 0.79
C LYS A 195 2.78 -29.43 1.70
N GLY A 196 2.15 -30.44 1.09
CA GLY A 196 1.50 -31.51 1.81
C GLY A 196 0.10 -31.19 2.34
N ALA A 197 -0.46 -30.03 2.04
CA ALA A 197 -1.85 -29.73 2.36
C ALA A 197 -2.81 -30.69 1.62
N ALA A 198 -3.84 -31.16 2.34
CA ALA A 198 -4.88 -31.99 1.75
C ALA A 198 -5.81 -31.16 0.84
N ASP A 199 -6.42 -31.82 -0.14
CA ASP A 199 -7.38 -31.19 -1.02
C ASP A 199 -8.52 -30.52 -0.24
N LYS A 200 -8.85 -29.27 -0.61
CA LYS A 200 -9.95 -28.47 -0.03
C LYS A 200 -9.86 -28.26 1.48
N SER A 201 -8.68 -28.37 2.08
CA SER A 201 -8.47 -28.20 3.50
C SER A 201 -8.14 -26.77 3.93
N LEU A 202 -7.81 -25.89 2.97
CA LEU A 202 -7.33 -24.55 3.24
C LEU A 202 -8.33 -23.48 2.80
N PRO A 203 -8.40 -22.36 3.51
CA PRO A 203 -9.06 -21.17 3.00
C PRO A 203 -8.34 -20.65 1.75
N ALA A 204 -9.11 -20.04 0.83
CA ALA A 204 -8.58 -19.51 -0.42
C ALA A 204 -8.44 -17.99 -0.36
N LEU A 205 -7.32 -17.48 -0.85
CA LEU A 205 -7.06 -16.05 -1.06
C LEU A 205 -6.84 -15.79 -2.55
N VAL A 206 -7.62 -14.86 -3.11
CA VAL A 206 -7.41 -14.36 -4.47
C VAL A 206 -6.80 -12.98 -4.38
N THR A 207 -5.65 -12.79 -5.02
CA THR A 207 -4.97 -11.51 -5.11
C THR A 207 -4.80 -11.10 -6.57
N LEU A 208 -4.63 -9.81 -6.80
CA LEU A 208 -4.39 -9.26 -8.13
C LEU A 208 -3.33 -8.16 -8.06
N ASN A 209 -2.63 -7.96 -9.16
CA ASN A 209 -1.68 -6.88 -9.28
C ASN A 209 -2.40 -5.52 -9.29
N GLY A 210 -1.72 -4.50 -8.78
CA GLY A 210 -2.09 -3.10 -9.00
C GLY A 210 -1.86 -2.70 -10.47
N ALA A 211 -1.86 -1.40 -10.73
CA ALA A 211 -1.62 -0.84 -12.06
C ALA A 211 -0.28 -1.30 -12.66
N GLY A 212 -0.22 -1.33 -14.00
CA GLY A 212 0.96 -1.69 -14.79
C GLY A 212 0.92 -3.09 -15.38
N VAL A 213 1.69 -3.29 -16.44
CA VAL A 213 1.80 -4.54 -17.19
C VAL A 213 2.87 -5.43 -16.56
N LYS A 214 2.44 -6.48 -15.84
CA LYS A 214 3.35 -7.31 -15.02
C LYS A 214 2.93 -8.77 -15.03
N SER A 215 3.89 -9.65 -14.68
CA SER A 215 3.62 -11.04 -14.32
C SER A 215 2.83 -11.13 -13.00
N SER A 216 2.17 -12.26 -12.76
CA SER A 216 1.76 -12.65 -11.41
C SER A 216 2.97 -12.74 -10.48
N ARG A 217 2.79 -12.46 -9.19
CA ARG A 217 3.88 -12.31 -8.23
C ARG A 217 4.09 -13.59 -7.42
N LEU A 218 5.10 -14.37 -7.79
CA LEU A 218 5.43 -15.61 -7.09
C LEU A 218 5.68 -15.40 -5.60
N TYR A 219 6.51 -14.38 -5.24
CA TYR A 219 6.85 -14.09 -3.85
C TYR A 219 5.63 -13.72 -3.01
N TRP A 220 4.64 -13.03 -3.61
CA TRP A 220 3.43 -12.62 -2.91
C TRP A 220 2.49 -13.80 -2.66
N ALA A 221 2.35 -14.68 -3.64
CA ALA A 221 1.61 -15.92 -3.46
C ALA A 221 2.26 -16.82 -2.40
N ALA A 222 3.58 -16.96 -2.40
CA ALA A 222 4.33 -17.70 -1.38
C ALA A 222 4.18 -17.10 0.01
N TYR A 223 4.23 -15.77 0.13
CA TYR A 223 4.09 -15.05 1.41
C TYR A 223 2.83 -15.45 2.17
N TRP A 224 1.69 -15.49 1.49
CA TRP A 224 0.44 -15.88 2.11
C TRP A 224 0.26 -17.41 2.22
N ALA A 225 0.82 -18.17 1.29
CA ALA A 225 0.70 -19.63 1.30
C ALA A 225 1.38 -20.25 2.53
N LYS A 226 2.56 -19.76 2.93
CA LYS A 226 3.25 -20.25 4.14
C LYS A 226 2.42 -20.10 5.42
N ASP A 227 1.46 -19.17 5.46
CA ASP A 227 0.57 -18.93 6.59
C ASP A 227 -0.71 -19.77 6.54
N GLY A 228 -0.76 -20.81 5.70
CA GLY A 228 -1.84 -21.79 5.67
C GLY A 228 -2.98 -21.43 4.71
N LEU A 229 -2.73 -20.64 3.67
CA LEU A 229 -3.71 -20.29 2.65
C LEU A 229 -3.42 -21.01 1.32
N CYS A 230 -4.46 -21.30 0.53
CA CYS A 230 -4.25 -21.51 -0.89
C CYS A 230 -4.47 -20.18 -1.64
N VAL A 231 -3.48 -19.76 -2.42
CA VAL A 231 -3.41 -18.41 -2.97
C VAL A 231 -3.42 -18.43 -4.48
N LEU A 232 -4.26 -17.62 -5.09
CA LEU A 232 -4.29 -17.37 -6.53
C LEU A 232 -3.98 -15.89 -6.78
N ASP A 233 -2.76 -15.57 -7.21
CA ASP A 233 -2.36 -14.23 -7.65
C ASP A 233 -2.51 -14.14 -9.17
N PHE A 234 -3.57 -13.47 -9.66
CA PHE A 234 -3.81 -13.45 -11.09
C PHE A 234 -3.36 -12.16 -11.77
N ASN A 235 -2.98 -12.31 -13.03
CA ASN A 235 -2.55 -11.24 -13.90
C ASN A 235 -3.76 -10.68 -14.65
N VAL A 236 -4.13 -9.43 -14.38
CA VAL A 236 -5.32 -8.79 -14.96
C VAL A 236 -5.27 -8.64 -16.48
N HIS A 237 -4.07 -8.67 -17.09
CA HIS A 237 -3.90 -8.62 -18.55
C HIS A 237 -3.85 -10.00 -19.21
N GLY A 238 -3.90 -11.09 -18.44
CA GLY A 238 -3.82 -12.44 -18.96
C GLY A 238 -2.48 -12.78 -19.64
N LEU A 239 -1.43 -12.04 -19.36
CA LEU A 239 -0.11 -12.24 -19.97
C LEU A 239 0.58 -13.48 -19.41
N PRO A 240 1.40 -14.17 -20.21
CA PRO A 240 2.20 -15.29 -19.73
C PRO A 240 3.08 -14.91 -18.55
N ASN A 241 3.12 -15.74 -17.51
CA ASN A 241 4.00 -15.54 -16.36
C ASN A 241 5.47 -15.92 -16.68
N GLY A 242 6.41 -15.41 -15.88
CA GLY A 242 7.82 -15.81 -15.93
C GLY A 242 8.59 -15.35 -17.17
N ARG A 243 8.09 -14.38 -17.91
CA ARG A 243 8.84 -13.72 -18.97
C ARG A 243 9.86 -12.72 -18.38
N PRO A 244 10.95 -12.40 -19.10
CA PRO A 244 11.86 -11.35 -18.68
C PRO A 244 11.15 -9.99 -18.49
N ASP A 245 11.62 -9.14 -17.59
CA ASP A 245 11.05 -7.82 -17.34
C ASP A 245 10.97 -6.93 -18.60
N SER A 246 11.91 -7.12 -19.53
CA SER A 246 11.89 -6.43 -20.82
C SER A 246 10.64 -6.72 -21.64
N TYR A 247 10.10 -7.93 -21.57
CA TYR A 247 8.86 -8.30 -22.25
C TYR A 247 7.67 -7.48 -21.74
N TYR A 248 7.53 -7.35 -20.42
CA TYR A 248 6.43 -6.58 -19.83
C TYR A 248 6.58 -5.08 -20.06
N ARG A 249 7.80 -4.55 -20.00
CA ARG A 249 8.09 -3.14 -20.30
C ARG A 249 7.74 -2.77 -21.75
N GLN A 250 8.11 -3.58 -22.73
CA GLN A 250 7.75 -3.35 -24.13
C GLN A 250 6.23 -3.28 -24.32
N LEU A 251 5.47 -4.17 -23.66
CA LEU A 251 4.01 -4.13 -23.72
C LEU A 251 3.41 -2.90 -23.02
N GLU A 252 4.03 -2.42 -21.94
CA GLU A 252 3.59 -1.22 -21.21
C GLU A 252 3.85 0.05 -22.04
N GLU A 253 4.96 0.10 -22.77
CA GLU A 253 5.34 1.20 -23.65
C GLU A 253 4.57 1.20 -24.98
N GLY A 254 3.87 0.14 -25.32
CA GLY A 254 3.04 0.02 -26.50
C GLY A 254 3.82 -0.33 -27.78
N GLU A 255 4.98 -0.96 -27.65
CA GLU A 255 5.77 -1.50 -28.76
C GLU A 255 5.38 -2.93 -29.15
#